data_f70c29b5a89af8b3bcb7302dbf99f4fe
#
_entry.id   f70c29b5a89af8b3bcb7302dbf99f4fe
#
_cell.length_a   1.000
_cell.length_b   1.000
_cell.length_c   1.000
_cell.angle_alpha   90.00
_cell.angle_beta   90.00
_cell.angle_gamma   90.00
#
_symmetry.space_group_name_H-M   'P 1'
#
loop_
_entity.id
_entity.type
_entity.pdbx_description
1 polymer ?
#
loop_
_entity_poly.entity_id
_entity_poly.type
_entity_poly.pdbx_seq_one_letter_code
_entity_poly.pdbx_strand_id
1 'polypeptide(L)'
;MRKIINNPEHVVDEMMEGYISAYSRYYVKHPDVNGVILKQRRKDKVTLVIGGGSGHEPMFSGFVGKGLADAAACGNIFASPDPNTIYQTAKAVEQGKGVLFVYGCYAGDNLNFDMGEEFLNDDGIQTAHVRVWDDVASAPQERIEDRRGIAGDVFVVKIAGAACDAGLELEEVVRVTEKARDNTRTIGVATAPAQLPGVEQPIFTLGEGEIEYGMGLHGERGVLRTTWEDADVLVEKMYKQILDDSDLKTGDEVCVLVNGLGSTTITELAIAFRKVKKLLDADGIKVYDTDLNNYCTSQEMGGFSITLFKLDEELKKYYDMPCYCPYYAKGELTGNTGKAAGGQTKDVQIKSEPEFDVNDVEAAEIVRSKAGILEELNATDARNMLLYIADKIIAKKPYLTEVDSAIGDGDHGIGMAGGMQKVKKKLSHMENEENVYALFEAAGKAMLLSMGGASGVIFGSLYLAGAKGMEAKKAIGAEELAHMEKKSLAAIQERGKAKVGDKTMVDALAPAVEAMEANSEKSLAEMLRAAEAAAKAGVENTKKYQAAFGRAKSLMERAIGYQDAGATSVWLIIQGMREFVEDICEEK
;
A
#
# COMPACT_ATOMS: atom_id res chain seq x y z
N MET A 1 -22.19 5.51 -12.06
CA MET A 1 -22.87 4.18 -12.30
C MET A 1 -23.36 3.60 -10.99
N ARG A 2 -24.47 2.81 -10.95
CA ARG A 2 -24.88 2.13 -9.70
C ARG A 2 -24.09 0.85 -9.53
N LYS A 3 -23.45 0.67 -8.36
CA LYS A 3 -22.72 -0.56 -7.99
C LYS A 3 -23.61 -1.51 -7.18
N ILE A 4 -23.36 -2.82 -7.30
CA ILE A 4 -24.08 -3.84 -6.52
C ILE A 4 -23.35 -4.01 -5.18
N ILE A 5 -23.61 -3.12 -4.26
CA ILE A 5 -23.03 -3.05 -2.91
C ILE A 5 -24.11 -2.69 -1.88
N ASN A 6 -23.86 -2.96 -0.60
CA ASN A 6 -24.72 -2.51 0.50
C ASN A 6 -24.22 -1.17 1.05
N ASN A 7 -23.12 -1.19 1.82
CA ASN A 7 -22.51 0.01 2.38
C ASN A 7 -21.11 0.22 1.76
N PRO A 8 -20.81 1.40 1.17
CA PRO A 8 -19.50 1.70 0.62
C PRO A 8 -18.33 1.49 1.59
N GLU A 9 -18.54 1.68 2.89
CA GLU A 9 -17.50 1.51 3.93
C GLU A 9 -17.16 0.03 4.20
N HIS A 10 -18.03 -0.91 3.83
CA HIS A 10 -17.87 -2.35 4.09
C HIS A 10 -17.67 -3.19 2.82
N VAL A 11 -17.42 -2.54 1.68
CA VAL A 11 -17.32 -3.22 0.37
C VAL A 11 -16.25 -4.32 0.38
N VAL A 12 -15.08 -4.05 0.94
CA VAL A 12 -13.97 -5.01 0.95
C VAL A 12 -14.29 -6.18 1.90
N ASP A 13 -14.82 -5.91 3.08
CA ASP A 13 -15.16 -6.95 4.04
C ASP A 13 -16.24 -7.88 3.50
N GLU A 14 -17.33 -7.32 2.92
CA GLU A 14 -18.40 -8.09 2.31
C GLU A 14 -17.91 -8.87 1.06
N MET A 15 -17.06 -8.25 0.23
CA MET A 15 -16.44 -8.92 -0.92
C MET A 15 -15.58 -10.09 -0.45
N MET A 16 -14.74 -9.91 0.56
CA MET A 16 -13.88 -10.96 1.09
C MET A 16 -14.69 -12.10 1.69
N GLU A 17 -15.75 -11.81 2.44
CA GLU A 17 -16.66 -12.84 2.97
C GLU A 17 -17.29 -13.66 1.84
N GLY A 18 -17.84 -12.99 0.82
CA GLY A 18 -18.44 -13.64 -0.34
C GLY A 18 -17.43 -14.45 -1.14
N TYR A 19 -16.25 -13.88 -1.39
CA TYR A 19 -15.18 -14.52 -2.15
C TYR A 19 -14.67 -15.80 -1.47
N ILE A 20 -14.35 -15.73 -0.17
CA ILE A 20 -13.89 -16.89 0.60
C ILE A 20 -14.97 -17.96 0.72
N SER A 21 -16.23 -17.55 0.90
CA SER A 21 -17.37 -18.50 0.94
C SER A 21 -17.51 -19.25 -0.40
N ALA A 22 -17.46 -18.52 -1.52
CA ALA A 22 -17.57 -19.10 -2.85
C ALA A 22 -16.43 -20.09 -3.16
N TYR A 23 -15.23 -19.76 -2.74
CA TYR A 23 -14.03 -20.57 -3.00
C TYR A 23 -13.49 -21.27 -1.74
N SER A 24 -14.37 -21.56 -0.79
CA SER A 24 -14.04 -22.21 0.50
C SER A 24 -13.36 -23.58 0.38
N ARG A 25 -13.40 -24.21 -0.81
CA ARG A 25 -12.61 -25.40 -1.12
C ARG A 25 -11.10 -25.10 -1.16
N TYR A 26 -10.71 -23.89 -1.56
CA TYR A 26 -9.31 -23.52 -1.81
C TYR A 26 -8.76 -22.60 -0.74
N TYR A 27 -9.58 -21.71 -0.19
CA TYR A 27 -9.16 -20.57 0.63
C TYR A 27 -9.71 -20.60 2.04
N VAL A 28 -8.94 -20.00 2.94
CA VAL A 28 -9.43 -19.46 4.22
C VAL A 28 -9.10 -17.98 4.29
N LYS A 29 -9.95 -17.20 4.97
CA LYS A 29 -9.63 -15.83 5.36
C LYS A 29 -8.77 -15.87 6.62
N HIS A 30 -7.78 -14.99 6.74
CA HIS A 30 -7.16 -14.73 8.03
C HIS A 30 -8.21 -14.20 9.01
N PRO A 31 -8.27 -14.67 10.29
CA PRO A 31 -9.34 -14.27 11.20
C PRO A 31 -9.36 -12.77 11.49
N ASP A 32 -8.19 -12.13 11.60
CA ASP A 32 -8.07 -10.77 12.13
C ASP A 32 -7.80 -9.71 11.05
N VAL A 33 -7.42 -10.10 9.82
CA VAL A 33 -7.06 -9.18 8.73
C VAL A 33 -7.61 -9.64 7.38
N ASN A 34 -7.56 -8.77 6.37
CA ASN A 34 -7.98 -9.10 5.00
C ASN A 34 -6.88 -9.86 4.25
N GLY A 35 -6.53 -11.03 4.77
CA GLY A 35 -5.61 -11.98 4.17
C GLY A 35 -6.33 -13.18 3.56
N VAL A 36 -6.07 -13.47 2.28
CA VAL A 36 -6.51 -14.69 1.58
C VAL A 36 -5.41 -15.73 1.66
N ILE A 37 -5.69 -16.91 2.17
CA ILE A 37 -4.70 -17.95 2.43
C ILE A 37 -5.09 -19.25 1.72
N LEU A 38 -4.14 -19.85 1.01
CA LEU A 38 -4.31 -21.15 0.38
C LEU A 38 -4.40 -22.26 1.44
N LYS A 39 -5.48 -23.07 1.43
CA LYS A 39 -5.70 -24.14 2.41
C LYS A 39 -4.65 -25.24 2.33
N GLN A 40 -4.35 -25.68 1.11
CA GLN A 40 -3.42 -26.80 0.86
C GLN A 40 -2.15 -26.28 0.23
N ARG A 41 -1.11 -26.11 1.03
CA ARG A 41 0.19 -25.59 0.61
C ARG A 41 1.25 -26.68 0.64
N ARG A 42 2.23 -26.59 -0.27
CA ARG A 42 3.44 -27.40 -0.21
C ARG A 42 4.26 -26.95 0.99
N LYS A 43 4.84 -27.90 1.71
CA LYS A 43 5.76 -27.65 2.82
C LYS A 43 7.20 -27.50 2.34
N ASP A 44 8.05 -26.96 3.22
CA ASP A 44 9.49 -26.87 3.04
C ASP A 44 9.89 -26.10 1.76
N LYS A 45 9.22 -24.98 1.50
CA LYS A 45 9.52 -24.04 0.42
C LYS A 45 9.52 -22.61 0.92
N VAL A 46 10.14 -21.72 0.15
CA VAL A 46 9.94 -20.27 0.29
C VAL A 46 8.45 -19.95 0.11
N THR A 47 7.90 -19.15 0.99
CA THR A 47 6.50 -18.74 0.95
C THR A 47 6.34 -17.50 0.07
N LEU A 48 5.47 -17.56 -0.93
CA LEU A 48 5.16 -16.41 -1.76
C LEU A 48 3.91 -15.70 -1.23
N VAL A 49 4.06 -14.44 -0.85
CA VAL A 49 2.95 -13.55 -0.47
C VAL A 49 2.87 -12.41 -1.46
N ILE A 50 1.69 -12.18 -2.01
CA ILE A 50 1.39 -11.05 -2.89
C ILE A 50 0.43 -10.10 -2.20
N GLY A 51 0.23 -8.90 -2.75
CA GLY A 51 -0.77 -8.00 -2.21
C GLY A 51 -0.78 -6.64 -2.86
N GLY A 52 -1.81 -5.91 -2.52
CA GLY A 52 -2.11 -4.58 -3.03
C GLY A 52 -3.54 -4.17 -2.68
N GLY A 53 -4.01 -3.06 -3.24
CA GLY A 53 -5.37 -2.60 -3.07
C GLY A 53 -6.40 -3.56 -3.66
N SER A 54 -7.58 -3.67 -3.03
CA SER A 54 -8.75 -4.25 -3.67
C SER A 54 -9.27 -3.34 -4.78
N GLY A 55 -10.11 -3.86 -5.68
CA GLY A 55 -10.59 -3.13 -6.86
C GLY A 55 -9.88 -3.50 -8.15
N HIS A 56 -8.89 -4.40 -8.05
CA HIS A 56 -8.12 -4.92 -9.18
C HIS A 56 -8.42 -6.39 -9.48
N GLU A 57 -9.47 -6.94 -8.86
CA GLU A 57 -9.81 -8.36 -8.93
C GLU A 57 -9.87 -8.90 -10.37
N PRO A 58 -9.42 -10.15 -10.56
CA PRO A 58 -8.93 -11.13 -9.58
C PRO A 58 -7.52 -10.88 -9.01
N MET A 59 -6.77 -9.89 -9.49
CA MET A 59 -5.52 -9.48 -8.86
C MET A 59 -5.84 -8.83 -7.49
N PHE A 60 -5.29 -9.19 -6.41
CA PHE A 60 -4.26 -10.12 -5.99
C PHE A 60 -4.87 -11.41 -5.41
N SER A 61 -6.04 -11.28 -4.75
CA SER A 61 -6.74 -12.36 -4.03
C SER A 61 -6.97 -13.61 -4.90
N GLY A 62 -7.29 -13.41 -6.17
CA GLY A 62 -7.58 -14.48 -7.13
C GLY A 62 -6.34 -15.19 -7.70
N PHE A 63 -5.14 -14.72 -7.39
CA PHE A 63 -3.87 -15.36 -7.78
C PHE A 63 -3.21 -16.15 -6.64
N VAL A 64 -3.93 -16.36 -5.55
CA VAL A 64 -3.57 -17.34 -4.53
C VAL A 64 -3.87 -18.73 -5.06
N GLY A 65 -2.88 -19.62 -5.12
CA GLY A 65 -3.08 -20.94 -5.72
C GLY A 65 -1.83 -21.80 -5.77
N LYS A 66 -2.02 -23.06 -6.15
CA LYS A 66 -0.90 -23.98 -6.35
C LYS A 66 -0.03 -23.51 -7.52
N GLY A 67 1.29 -23.42 -7.32
CA GLY A 67 2.23 -22.88 -8.32
C GLY A 67 2.08 -21.38 -8.58
N LEU A 68 1.38 -20.69 -7.68
CA LEU A 68 1.17 -19.25 -7.60
C LEU A 68 1.43 -18.79 -6.15
N ALA A 69 0.78 -17.72 -5.69
CA ALA A 69 0.95 -17.24 -4.33
C ALA A 69 0.38 -18.21 -3.27
N ASP A 70 1.02 -18.28 -2.10
CA ASP A 70 0.52 -19.00 -0.94
C ASP A 70 -0.51 -18.19 -0.16
N ALA A 71 -0.39 -16.85 -0.21
CA ALA A 71 -1.35 -15.91 0.37
C ALA A 71 -1.34 -14.55 -0.34
N ALA A 72 -2.40 -13.78 -0.13
CA ALA A 72 -2.51 -12.39 -0.56
C ALA A 72 -2.96 -11.50 0.59
N ALA A 73 -2.24 -10.40 0.83
CA ALA A 73 -2.64 -9.31 1.72
C ALA A 73 -3.45 -8.29 0.91
N CYS A 74 -4.72 -8.05 1.28
CA CYS A 74 -5.63 -7.21 0.52
C CYS A 74 -5.96 -5.94 1.29
N GLY A 75 -5.72 -4.80 0.65
CA GLY A 75 -6.07 -3.47 1.18
C GLY A 75 -7.50 -3.06 0.84
N ASN A 76 -7.85 -1.83 1.21
CA ASN A 76 -9.11 -1.20 0.78
C ASN A 76 -9.09 -0.92 -0.72
N ILE A 77 -10.23 -0.47 -1.27
CA ILE A 77 -10.33 -0.16 -2.71
C ILE A 77 -9.25 0.86 -3.08
N PHE A 78 -8.35 0.46 -4.00
CA PHE A 78 -7.23 1.26 -4.52
C PHE A 78 -6.24 1.76 -3.46
N ALA A 79 -6.22 1.15 -2.29
CA ALA A 79 -5.30 1.48 -1.21
C ALA A 79 -4.48 0.26 -0.80
N SER A 80 -3.18 0.45 -0.61
CA SER A 80 -2.27 -0.58 -0.11
C SER A 80 -2.79 -1.21 1.20
N PRO A 81 -2.64 -2.52 1.40
CA PRO A 81 -2.88 -3.13 2.71
C PRO A 81 -1.98 -2.46 3.77
N ASP A 82 -2.48 -2.37 4.99
CA ASP A 82 -1.68 -1.88 6.11
C ASP A 82 -0.57 -2.88 6.50
N PRO A 83 0.50 -2.42 7.17
CA PRO A 83 1.63 -3.28 7.53
C PRO A 83 1.25 -4.49 8.40
N ASN A 84 0.20 -4.37 9.24
CA ASN A 84 -0.28 -5.49 10.04
C ASN A 84 -0.94 -6.57 9.18
N THR A 85 -1.75 -6.16 8.20
CA THR A 85 -2.38 -7.08 7.24
C THR A 85 -1.30 -7.87 6.48
N ILE A 86 -0.22 -7.21 6.05
CA ILE A 86 0.92 -7.84 5.38
C ILE A 86 1.64 -8.81 6.34
N TYR A 87 2.01 -8.33 7.52
CA TYR A 87 2.72 -9.11 8.54
C TYR A 87 1.93 -10.34 8.97
N GLN A 88 0.67 -10.19 9.37
CA GLN A 88 -0.18 -11.30 9.84
C GLN A 88 -0.44 -12.33 8.74
N THR A 89 -0.71 -11.85 7.51
CA THR A 89 -0.91 -12.74 6.36
C THR A 89 0.33 -13.57 6.07
N ALA A 90 1.50 -12.96 6.05
CA ALA A 90 2.76 -13.64 5.80
C ALA A 90 3.14 -14.60 6.94
N LYS A 91 3.01 -14.15 8.19
CA LYS A 91 3.29 -14.97 9.38
C LYS A 91 2.41 -16.23 9.45
N ALA A 92 1.14 -16.12 9.04
CA ALA A 92 0.21 -17.27 9.00
C ALA A 92 0.61 -18.34 7.99
N VAL A 93 1.42 -18.02 6.99
CA VAL A 93 1.80 -18.94 5.90
C VAL A 93 3.27 -19.32 5.87
N GLU A 94 4.13 -18.61 6.61
CA GLU A 94 5.56 -18.86 6.70
C GLU A 94 5.87 -20.27 7.23
N GLN A 95 6.93 -20.91 6.72
CA GLN A 95 7.25 -22.31 6.96
C GLN A 95 8.73 -22.58 7.32
N GLY A 96 9.50 -21.57 7.68
CA GLY A 96 10.91 -21.67 8.06
C GLY A 96 11.90 -21.60 6.89
N LYS A 97 11.44 -21.24 5.69
CA LYS A 97 12.28 -21.04 4.50
C LYS A 97 12.29 -19.59 4.00
N GLY A 98 11.69 -18.70 4.77
CA GLY A 98 11.54 -17.29 4.44
C GLY A 98 10.34 -16.96 3.56
N VAL A 99 10.10 -15.66 3.42
CA VAL A 99 8.98 -15.09 2.69
C VAL A 99 9.49 -14.21 1.56
N LEU A 100 9.01 -14.46 0.35
CA LEU A 100 9.13 -13.53 -0.78
C LEU A 100 7.83 -12.74 -0.92
N PHE A 101 7.92 -11.42 -0.92
CA PHE A 101 6.83 -10.53 -1.30
C PHE A 101 6.94 -10.13 -2.77
N VAL A 102 5.81 -10.17 -3.51
CA VAL A 102 5.72 -9.66 -4.88
C VAL A 102 4.50 -8.75 -4.98
N TYR A 103 4.71 -7.53 -5.40
CA TYR A 103 3.67 -6.49 -5.49
C TYR A 103 4.03 -5.41 -6.53
N GLY A 104 3.02 -4.70 -7.04
CA GLY A 104 3.22 -3.58 -7.96
C GLY A 104 3.94 -2.41 -7.27
N CYS A 105 4.90 -1.79 -7.96
CA CYS A 105 5.68 -0.69 -7.43
C CYS A 105 4.83 0.59 -7.32
N TYR A 106 4.27 0.83 -6.14
CA TYR A 106 3.56 2.04 -5.76
C TYR A 106 4.09 2.54 -4.41
N ALA A 107 4.08 3.85 -4.20
CA ALA A 107 4.66 4.44 -2.99
C ALA A 107 4.02 3.91 -1.69
N GLY A 108 2.69 3.71 -1.68
CA GLY A 108 1.97 3.14 -0.53
C GLY A 108 2.36 1.70 -0.25
N ASP A 109 2.41 0.87 -1.31
CA ASP A 109 2.79 -0.53 -1.19
C ASP A 109 4.25 -0.67 -0.76
N ASN A 110 5.16 0.08 -1.38
CA ASN A 110 6.57 0.08 -1.00
C ASN A 110 6.77 0.35 0.50
N LEU A 111 6.10 1.38 1.04
CA LEU A 111 6.20 1.73 2.47
C LEU A 111 5.59 0.67 3.39
N ASN A 112 4.41 0.16 3.03
CA ASN A 112 3.68 -0.78 3.88
C ASN A 112 4.33 -2.18 3.88
N PHE A 113 4.78 -2.67 2.72
CA PHE A 113 5.49 -3.95 2.64
C PHE A 113 6.85 -3.87 3.31
N ASP A 114 7.63 -2.80 3.13
CA ASP A 114 8.91 -2.60 3.85
C ASP A 114 8.72 -2.66 5.38
N MET A 115 7.63 -2.06 5.90
CA MET A 115 7.30 -2.13 7.32
C MET A 115 6.83 -3.53 7.75
N GLY A 116 6.05 -4.21 6.94
CA GLY A 116 5.64 -5.60 7.18
C GLY A 116 6.84 -6.55 7.24
N GLU A 117 7.83 -6.34 6.36
CA GLU A 117 9.11 -7.05 6.39
C GLU A 117 9.91 -6.76 7.66
N GLU A 118 9.99 -5.49 8.09
CA GLU A 118 10.66 -5.13 9.35
C GLU A 118 10.08 -5.90 10.54
N PHE A 119 8.74 -6.03 10.62
CA PHE A 119 8.09 -6.80 11.70
C PHE A 119 8.39 -8.29 11.64
N LEU A 120 8.42 -8.89 10.44
CA LEU A 120 8.79 -10.30 10.28
C LEU A 120 10.26 -10.55 10.62
N ASN A 121 11.14 -9.65 10.22
CA ASN A 121 12.58 -9.74 10.54
C ASN A 121 12.83 -9.57 12.05
N ASP A 122 12.07 -8.70 12.74
CA ASP A 122 12.12 -8.57 14.21
C ASP A 122 11.68 -9.90 14.90
N ASP A 123 10.80 -10.68 14.26
CA ASP A 123 10.41 -12.03 14.69
C ASP A 123 11.41 -13.13 14.28
N GLY A 124 12.50 -12.79 13.59
CA GLY A 124 13.52 -13.72 13.11
C GLY A 124 13.12 -14.47 11.82
N ILE A 125 12.10 -14.02 11.10
CA ILE A 125 11.67 -14.57 9.81
C ILE A 125 12.40 -13.84 8.69
N GLN A 126 13.16 -14.58 7.87
CA GLN A 126 13.86 -14.00 6.73
C GLN A 126 12.87 -13.57 5.64
N THR A 127 13.01 -12.36 5.12
CA THR A 127 12.16 -11.81 4.07
C THR A 127 12.96 -11.27 2.90
N ALA A 128 12.32 -11.18 1.75
CA ALA A 128 12.77 -10.44 0.58
C ALA A 128 11.56 -9.94 -0.20
N HIS A 129 11.75 -8.94 -1.06
CA HIS A 129 10.69 -8.46 -1.95
C HIS A 129 11.16 -8.29 -3.39
N VAL A 130 10.21 -8.40 -4.33
CA VAL A 130 10.37 -8.00 -5.72
C VAL A 130 9.22 -7.05 -6.08
N ARG A 131 9.55 -5.79 -6.32
CA ARG A 131 8.63 -4.77 -6.81
C ARG A 131 8.50 -4.87 -8.31
N VAL A 132 7.28 -4.96 -8.82
CA VAL A 132 7.04 -5.03 -10.26
C VAL A 132 6.83 -3.61 -10.81
N TRP A 133 7.49 -3.30 -11.94
CA TRP A 133 7.53 -1.98 -12.59
C TRP A 133 7.41 -2.08 -14.12
N ASP A 134 6.42 -2.82 -14.57
CA ASP A 134 6.24 -3.17 -15.97
C ASP A 134 5.64 -2.05 -16.85
N ASP A 135 5.03 -1.01 -16.25
CA ASP A 135 4.36 0.08 -16.98
C ASP A 135 5.36 1.03 -17.66
N VAL A 136 5.59 0.84 -18.96
CA VAL A 136 6.55 1.62 -19.75
C VAL A 136 6.16 3.09 -19.90
N ALA A 137 4.88 3.43 -19.70
CA ALA A 137 4.38 4.80 -19.84
C ALA A 137 4.61 5.66 -18.58
N SER A 138 4.85 5.05 -17.42
CA SER A 138 4.84 5.78 -16.14
C SER A 138 6.15 6.48 -15.81
N ALA A 139 7.30 5.98 -16.31
CA ALA A 139 8.59 6.65 -16.21
C ALA A 139 9.57 6.12 -17.30
N PRO A 140 10.61 6.90 -17.68
CA PRO A 140 11.61 6.47 -18.66
C PRO A 140 12.50 5.36 -18.08
N GLN A 141 13.22 4.66 -18.96
CA GLN A 141 14.04 3.49 -18.60
C GLN A 141 15.17 3.83 -17.61
N GLU A 142 15.71 5.06 -17.65
CA GLU A 142 16.74 5.53 -16.71
C GLU A 142 16.22 5.69 -15.27
N ARG A 143 14.91 5.66 -15.10
CA ARG A 143 14.21 5.72 -13.80
C ARG A 143 13.17 4.60 -13.71
N ILE A 144 13.57 3.39 -14.08
CA ILE A 144 12.67 2.22 -14.13
C ILE A 144 12.02 1.92 -12.76
N GLU A 145 12.72 2.18 -11.66
CA GLU A 145 12.22 1.98 -10.29
C GLU A 145 11.10 2.97 -9.90
N ASP A 146 10.92 4.05 -10.67
CA ASP A 146 9.80 4.99 -10.51
C ASP A 146 8.53 4.52 -11.23
N ARG A 147 8.61 3.43 -12.01
CA ARG A 147 7.48 2.89 -12.77
C ARG A 147 6.50 2.16 -11.86
N ARG A 148 5.25 2.17 -12.29
CA ARG A 148 4.15 1.43 -11.66
C ARG A 148 4.17 -0.04 -12.08
N GLY A 149 3.67 -0.93 -11.19
CA GLY A 149 3.28 -2.30 -11.53
C GLY A 149 1.83 -2.33 -12.01
N ILE A 150 1.58 -3.00 -13.12
CA ILE A 150 0.24 -3.19 -13.68
C ILE A 150 0.02 -4.66 -14.08
N ALA A 151 -0.55 -4.98 -15.23
CA ALA A 151 -0.92 -6.35 -15.58
C ALA A 151 0.25 -7.34 -15.74
N GLY A 152 1.49 -6.86 -15.86
CA GLY A 152 2.68 -7.71 -15.88
C GLY A 152 2.93 -8.48 -14.58
N ASP A 153 2.35 -8.01 -13.46
CA ASP A 153 2.33 -8.74 -12.18
C ASP A 153 1.91 -10.21 -12.36
N VAL A 154 1.00 -10.51 -13.28
CA VAL A 154 0.50 -11.86 -13.57
C VAL A 154 1.64 -12.81 -13.93
N PHE A 155 2.54 -12.41 -14.82
CA PHE A 155 3.67 -13.24 -15.24
C PHE A 155 4.73 -13.35 -14.15
N VAL A 156 5.00 -12.24 -13.44
CA VAL A 156 5.98 -12.23 -12.35
C VAL A 156 5.53 -13.15 -11.21
N VAL A 157 4.27 -13.07 -10.80
CA VAL A 157 3.67 -13.96 -9.78
C VAL A 157 3.70 -15.43 -10.23
N LYS A 158 3.41 -15.70 -11.52
CA LYS A 158 3.48 -17.06 -12.08
C LYS A 158 4.89 -17.66 -11.97
N ILE A 159 5.91 -16.88 -12.32
CA ILE A 159 7.31 -17.34 -12.25
C ILE A 159 7.76 -17.50 -10.79
N ALA A 160 7.45 -16.52 -9.92
CA ALA A 160 7.78 -16.58 -8.50
C ALA A 160 7.17 -17.80 -7.81
N GLY A 161 5.87 -18.07 -8.04
CA GLY A 161 5.19 -19.24 -7.50
C GLY A 161 5.81 -20.57 -7.97
N ALA A 162 6.16 -20.64 -9.26
CA ALA A 162 6.83 -21.81 -9.82
C ALA A 162 8.25 -22.03 -9.24
N ALA A 163 9.03 -20.94 -9.06
CA ALA A 163 10.35 -20.99 -8.45
C ALA A 163 10.28 -21.46 -6.98
N CYS A 164 9.31 -20.95 -6.21
CA CYS A 164 9.03 -21.43 -4.85
C CYS A 164 8.66 -22.92 -4.85
N ASP A 165 7.76 -23.33 -5.74
CA ASP A 165 7.32 -24.73 -5.85
C ASP A 165 8.42 -25.65 -6.39
N ALA A 166 9.43 -25.14 -7.10
CA ALA A 166 10.63 -25.89 -7.45
C ALA A 166 11.53 -26.18 -6.24
N GLY A 167 11.31 -25.51 -5.10
CA GLY A 167 12.09 -25.72 -3.87
C GLY A 167 13.44 -24.98 -3.88
N LEU A 168 13.53 -23.87 -4.57
CA LEU A 168 14.70 -23.00 -4.56
C LEU A 168 14.82 -22.28 -3.20
N GLU A 169 16.04 -21.94 -2.80
CA GLU A 169 16.28 -21.07 -1.64
C GLU A 169 15.90 -19.62 -1.96
N LEU A 170 15.65 -18.80 -0.94
CA LEU A 170 15.07 -17.46 -1.07
C LEU A 170 15.83 -16.57 -2.07
N GLU A 171 17.16 -16.51 -1.97
CA GLU A 171 17.99 -15.69 -2.85
C GLU A 171 17.81 -16.07 -4.34
N GLU A 172 17.68 -17.36 -4.63
CA GLU A 172 17.51 -17.86 -6.00
C GLU A 172 16.08 -17.63 -6.50
N VAL A 173 15.07 -17.74 -5.62
CA VAL A 173 13.68 -17.36 -5.96
C VAL A 173 13.62 -15.87 -6.31
N VAL A 174 14.26 -15.00 -5.52
CA VAL A 174 14.39 -13.56 -5.81
C VAL A 174 15.00 -13.34 -7.19
N ARG A 175 16.17 -13.90 -7.45
CA ARG A 175 16.89 -13.75 -8.73
C ARG A 175 16.03 -14.12 -9.95
N VAL A 176 15.34 -15.27 -9.88
CA VAL A 176 14.48 -15.72 -10.97
C VAL A 176 13.26 -14.82 -11.13
N THR A 177 12.70 -14.33 -10.02
CA THR A 177 11.55 -13.43 -10.02
C THR A 177 11.92 -12.05 -10.58
N GLU A 178 13.08 -11.50 -10.20
CA GLU A 178 13.62 -10.26 -10.76
C GLU A 178 13.87 -10.38 -12.26
N LYS A 179 14.44 -11.50 -12.69
CA LYS A 179 14.62 -11.79 -14.12
C LYS A 179 13.28 -11.78 -14.87
N ALA A 180 12.22 -12.34 -14.30
CA ALA A 180 10.88 -12.29 -14.91
C ALA A 180 10.37 -10.85 -14.99
N ARG A 181 10.48 -10.07 -13.89
CA ARG A 181 10.13 -8.64 -13.84
C ARG A 181 10.86 -7.85 -14.93
N ASP A 182 12.18 -8.03 -15.04
CA ASP A 182 13.02 -7.26 -15.96
C ASP A 182 12.74 -7.59 -17.44
N ASN A 183 12.15 -8.76 -17.70
CA ASN A 183 11.73 -9.21 -19.03
C ASN A 183 10.24 -8.95 -19.34
N THR A 184 9.51 -8.21 -18.47
CA THR A 184 8.09 -7.90 -18.63
C THR A 184 7.90 -6.43 -18.94
N ARG A 185 7.12 -6.10 -19.98
CA ARG A 185 6.77 -4.71 -20.35
C ARG A 185 5.29 -4.64 -20.67
N THR A 186 4.65 -3.60 -20.14
CA THR A 186 3.20 -3.39 -20.28
C THR A 186 2.91 -1.94 -20.61
N ILE A 187 1.85 -1.70 -21.37
CA ILE A 187 1.22 -0.40 -21.54
C ILE A 187 -0.30 -0.54 -21.58
N GLY A 188 -1.01 0.39 -20.98
CA GLY A 188 -2.46 0.47 -20.99
C GLY A 188 -3.01 1.63 -21.80
N VAL A 189 -4.28 1.53 -22.19
CA VAL A 189 -5.10 2.63 -22.71
C VAL A 189 -6.45 2.62 -22.01
N ALA A 190 -6.88 3.79 -21.50
CA ALA A 190 -8.21 3.97 -20.92
C ALA A 190 -9.16 4.61 -21.93
N THR A 191 -10.37 4.05 -22.02
CA THR A 191 -11.44 4.50 -22.93
C THR A 191 -12.67 5.01 -22.20
N ALA A 192 -12.80 4.68 -20.90
CA ALA A 192 -13.85 5.19 -20.01
C ALA A 192 -13.34 5.17 -18.56
N PRO A 193 -13.76 6.13 -17.72
CA PRO A 193 -13.34 6.18 -16.32
C PRO A 193 -14.03 5.11 -15.48
N ALA A 194 -13.39 4.77 -14.35
CA ALA A 194 -13.99 4.01 -13.26
C ALA A 194 -14.55 4.93 -12.17
N GLN A 195 -15.40 4.38 -11.31
CA GLN A 195 -16.00 5.07 -10.17
C GLN A 195 -15.81 4.27 -8.90
N LEU A 196 -15.29 4.91 -7.85
CA LEU A 196 -15.15 4.27 -6.55
C LEU A 196 -16.51 4.05 -5.88
N PRO A 197 -16.68 2.99 -5.08
CA PRO A 197 -17.86 2.80 -4.26
C PRO A 197 -18.14 4.00 -3.36
N GLY A 198 -19.39 4.49 -3.37
CA GLY A 198 -19.80 5.62 -2.52
C GLY A 198 -19.33 7.01 -2.97
N VAL A 199 -18.52 7.11 -4.01
CA VAL A 199 -18.04 8.38 -4.55
C VAL A 199 -18.86 8.76 -5.78
N GLU A 200 -19.35 10.01 -5.86
CA GLU A 200 -20.17 10.46 -6.99
C GLU A 200 -19.33 10.76 -8.24
N GLN A 201 -18.13 11.26 -8.07
CA GLN A 201 -17.24 11.60 -9.16
C GLN A 201 -16.42 10.40 -9.62
N PRO A 202 -16.17 10.25 -10.94
CA PRO A 202 -15.25 9.24 -11.43
C PRO A 202 -13.80 9.57 -11.01
N ILE A 203 -12.92 8.56 -11.01
CA ILE A 203 -11.50 8.72 -10.62
C ILE A 203 -10.71 9.61 -11.58
N PHE A 204 -11.16 9.76 -12.81
CA PHE A 204 -10.69 10.73 -13.81
C PHE A 204 -11.80 11.05 -14.80
N THR A 205 -11.58 12.02 -15.67
CA THR A 205 -12.56 12.41 -16.71
C THR A 205 -11.93 12.34 -18.09
N LEU A 206 -12.71 11.84 -19.06
CA LEU A 206 -12.43 11.94 -20.49
C LEU A 206 -13.54 12.76 -21.14
N GLY A 207 -13.20 13.57 -22.14
CA GLY A 207 -14.17 14.20 -23.01
C GLY A 207 -14.87 13.16 -23.92
N GLU A 208 -15.95 13.57 -24.58
CA GLU A 208 -16.66 12.71 -25.53
C GLU A 208 -15.71 12.28 -26.66
N GLY A 209 -15.55 10.97 -26.84
CA GLY A 209 -14.64 10.39 -27.83
C GLY A 209 -13.15 10.56 -27.51
N GLU A 210 -12.76 10.90 -26.29
CA GLU A 210 -11.36 10.91 -25.87
C GLU A 210 -10.93 9.55 -25.29
N ILE A 211 -9.64 9.27 -25.44
CA ILE A 211 -8.92 8.13 -24.84
C ILE A 211 -7.60 8.61 -24.27
N GLU A 212 -7.01 7.84 -23.33
CA GLU A 212 -5.73 8.20 -22.73
C GLU A 212 -4.79 6.98 -22.64
N TYR A 213 -3.63 7.08 -23.31
CA TYR A 213 -2.58 6.08 -23.27
C TYR A 213 -1.75 6.21 -21.99
N GLY A 214 -1.38 5.08 -21.38
CA GLY A 214 -0.56 5.05 -20.20
C GLY A 214 -1.30 5.46 -18.91
N MET A 215 -2.64 5.42 -18.93
CA MET A 215 -3.43 5.64 -17.71
C MET A 215 -3.09 4.58 -16.66
N GLY A 216 -2.88 5.01 -15.41
CA GLY A 216 -2.65 4.13 -14.29
C GLY A 216 -3.92 3.46 -13.77
N LEU A 217 -3.75 2.40 -12.96
CA LEU A 217 -4.87 1.61 -12.41
C LEU A 217 -5.76 2.40 -11.46
N HIS A 218 -5.26 3.47 -10.83
CA HIS A 218 -6.03 4.33 -9.92
C HIS A 218 -6.47 5.64 -10.58
N GLY A 219 -6.35 5.74 -11.93
CA GLY A 219 -6.68 6.94 -12.67
C GLY A 219 -5.54 7.96 -12.74
N GLU A 220 -4.30 7.55 -12.43
CA GLU A 220 -3.13 8.41 -12.61
C GLU A 220 -2.95 8.74 -14.09
N ARG A 221 -2.66 10.02 -14.35
CA ARG A 221 -2.56 10.56 -15.70
C ARG A 221 -1.60 9.77 -16.57
N GLY A 222 -2.04 9.50 -17.80
CA GLY A 222 -1.23 8.88 -18.85
C GLY A 222 -0.29 9.87 -19.56
N VAL A 223 0.35 9.38 -20.61
CA VAL A 223 1.33 10.14 -21.40
C VAL A 223 0.74 10.85 -22.60
N LEU A 224 -0.39 10.38 -23.13
CA LEU A 224 -1.02 10.95 -24.32
C LEU A 224 -2.55 10.82 -24.24
N ARG A 225 -3.24 11.96 -24.22
CA ARG A 225 -4.68 12.03 -24.41
C ARG A 225 -4.97 12.43 -25.85
N THR A 226 -5.87 11.71 -26.52
CA THR A 226 -6.23 11.93 -27.92
C THR A 226 -7.69 11.51 -28.17
N THR A 227 -8.17 11.74 -29.39
CA THR A 227 -9.48 11.27 -29.82
C THR A 227 -9.48 9.77 -30.09
N TRP A 228 -10.67 9.16 -30.08
CA TRP A 228 -10.89 7.74 -30.37
C TRP A 228 -10.22 7.31 -31.68
N GLU A 229 -9.65 6.11 -31.66
CA GLU A 229 -8.95 5.51 -32.79
C GLU A 229 -9.43 4.05 -32.98
N ASP A 230 -9.31 3.52 -34.19
CA ASP A 230 -9.60 2.12 -34.46
C ASP A 230 -8.63 1.19 -33.71
N ALA A 231 -9.11 0.00 -33.35
CA ALA A 231 -8.35 -0.97 -32.56
C ALA A 231 -6.96 -1.27 -33.13
N ASP A 232 -6.80 -1.35 -34.45
CA ASP A 232 -5.49 -1.61 -35.08
C ASP A 232 -4.51 -0.45 -34.86
N VAL A 233 -4.98 0.78 -34.85
CA VAL A 233 -4.16 1.98 -34.60
C VAL A 233 -3.78 2.06 -33.12
N LEU A 234 -4.74 1.81 -32.21
CA LEU A 234 -4.47 1.74 -30.77
C LEU A 234 -3.36 0.75 -30.46
N VAL A 235 -3.52 -0.49 -30.93
CA VAL A 235 -2.57 -1.58 -30.69
C VAL A 235 -1.18 -1.27 -31.28
N GLU A 236 -1.13 -0.69 -32.48
CA GLU A 236 0.15 -0.36 -33.14
C GLU A 236 0.96 0.66 -32.34
N LYS A 237 0.30 1.69 -31.79
CA LYS A 237 0.95 2.69 -30.92
C LYS A 237 1.42 2.09 -29.60
N MET A 238 0.61 1.25 -28.96
CA MET A 238 0.96 0.56 -27.72
C MET A 238 2.14 -0.40 -27.93
N TYR A 239 2.05 -1.23 -28.96
CA TYR A 239 3.10 -2.18 -29.33
C TYR A 239 4.44 -1.49 -29.59
N LYS A 240 4.43 -0.38 -30.33
CA LYS A 240 5.62 0.40 -30.58
C LYS A 240 6.28 0.90 -29.30
N GLN A 241 5.50 1.42 -28.36
CA GLN A 241 6.06 1.89 -27.08
C GLN A 241 6.70 0.75 -26.27
N ILE A 242 6.11 -0.46 -26.30
CA ILE A 242 6.72 -1.63 -25.66
C ILE A 242 8.04 -1.99 -26.35
N LEU A 243 8.08 -2.02 -27.70
CA LEU A 243 9.31 -2.35 -28.44
C LEU A 243 10.42 -1.33 -28.21
N ASP A 244 10.08 -0.05 -28.24
CA ASP A 244 11.05 1.06 -28.01
C ASP A 244 11.69 0.98 -26.61
N ASP A 245 10.99 0.37 -25.63
CA ASP A 245 11.45 0.18 -24.24
C ASP A 245 12.06 -1.21 -23.97
N SER A 246 12.01 -2.12 -24.90
CA SER A 246 12.47 -3.50 -24.73
C SER A 246 13.73 -3.79 -25.55
N ASP A 247 14.41 -4.90 -25.23
CA ASP A 247 15.50 -5.47 -26.03
C ASP A 247 15.02 -6.58 -26.97
N LEU A 248 13.71 -6.64 -27.27
CA LEU A 248 13.11 -7.62 -28.15
C LEU A 248 13.62 -7.51 -29.58
N LYS A 249 13.92 -8.64 -30.18
CA LYS A 249 14.46 -8.75 -31.54
C LYS A 249 13.94 -10.01 -32.25
N THR A 250 14.11 -10.03 -33.57
CA THR A 250 13.77 -11.18 -34.42
C THR A 250 14.34 -12.48 -33.86
N GLY A 251 13.49 -13.49 -33.73
CA GLY A 251 13.81 -14.81 -33.19
C GLY A 251 13.48 -14.99 -31.71
N ASP A 252 13.30 -13.92 -30.95
CA ASP A 252 12.88 -13.99 -29.55
C ASP A 252 11.47 -14.59 -29.40
N GLU A 253 11.18 -15.12 -28.21
CA GLU A 253 9.89 -15.72 -27.87
C GLU A 253 9.27 -14.94 -26.71
N VAL A 254 7.96 -14.69 -26.79
CA VAL A 254 7.21 -13.93 -25.79
C VAL A 254 5.92 -14.63 -25.40
N CYS A 255 5.54 -14.50 -24.11
CA CYS A 255 4.14 -14.64 -23.72
C CYS A 255 3.45 -13.29 -23.88
N VAL A 256 2.20 -13.34 -24.35
CA VAL A 256 1.38 -12.14 -24.56
C VAL A 256 0.18 -12.18 -23.62
N LEU A 257 -0.02 -11.10 -22.86
CA LEU A 257 -1.28 -10.87 -22.14
C LEU A 257 -1.96 -9.65 -22.74
N VAL A 258 -3.22 -9.81 -23.18
CA VAL A 258 -4.12 -8.69 -23.47
C VAL A 258 -5.14 -8.65 -22.34
N ASN A 259 -4.95 -7.69 -21.44
CA ASN A 259 -5.69 -7.60 -20.20
C ASN A 259 -6.72 -6.48 -20.26
N GLY A 260 -7.99 -6.79 -20.05
CA GLY A 260 -9.04 -5.79 -19.90
C GLY A 260 -9.02 -5.11 -18.54
N LEU A 261 -9.40 -3.82 -18.49
CA LEU A 261 -9.37 -3.03 -17.27
C LEU A 261 -10.68 -3.13 -16.44
N GLY A 262 -11.60 -4.01 -16.82
CA GLY A 262 -12.82 -4.32 -16.08
C GLY A 262 -14.09 -4.35 -16.93
N SER A 263 -14.32 -3.37 -17.79
CA SER A 263 -15.52 -3.33 -18.65
C SER A 263 -15.27 -3.76 -20.11
N THR A 264 -14.01 -4.00 -20.49
CA THR A 264 -13.66 -4.43 -21.85
C THR A 264 -13.93 -5.91 -22.04
N THR A 265 -14.64 -6.26 -23.08
CA THR A 265 -15.10 -7.62 -23.35
C THR A 265 -14.01 -8.50 -23.97
N ILE A 266 -14.13 -9.83 -23.81
CA ILE A 266 -13.22 -10.80 -24.47
C ILE A 266 -13.23 -10.64 -26.00
N THR A 267 -14.36 -10.24 -26.60
CA THR A 267 -14.46 -9.94 -28.04
C THR A 267 -13.48 -8.83 -28.43
N GLU A 268 -13.45 -7.72 -27.67
CA GLU A 268 -12.56 -6.59 -27.92
C GLU A 268 -11.11 -6.96 -27.70
N LEU A 269 -10.80 -7.71 -26.61
CA LEU A 269 -9.44 -8.22 -26.34
C LEU A 269 -8.94 -9.13 -27.47
N ALA A 270 -9.80 -9.97 -28.02
CA ALA A 270 -9.44 -10.84 -29.14
C ALA A 270 -9.16 -10.05 -30.44
N ILE A 271 -9.93 -8.96 -30.68
CA ILE A 271 -9.68 -8.03 -31.79
C ILE A 271 -8.31 -7.35 -31.62
N ALA A 272 -7.99 -6.88 -30.42
CA ALA A 272 -6.70 -6.28 -30.11
C ALA A 272 -5.55 -7.30 -30.29
N PHE A 273 -5.68 -8.50 -29.74
CA PHE A 273 -4.66 -9.56 -29.91
C PHE A 273 -4.39 -9.92 -31.37
N ARG A 274 -5.41 -9.97 -32.21
CA ARG A 274 -5.25 -10.20 -33.66
C ARG A 274 -4.23 -9.25 -34.29
N LYS A 275 -4.23 -7.97 -33.87
CA LYS A 275 -3.25 -6.98 -34.38
C LYS A 275 -1.89 -7.18 -33.72
N VAL A 276 -1.82 -7.42 -32.39
CA VAL A 276 -0.57 -7.75 -31.68
C VAL A 276 0.15 -8.90 -32.38
N LYS A 277 -0.57 -9.99 -32.67
CA LYS A 277 0.00 -11.16 -33.34
C LYS A 277 0.59 -10.82 -34.73
N LYS A 278 -0.12 -10.00 -35.53
CA LYS A 278 0.38 -9.56 -36.84
C LYS A 278 1.67 -8.75 -36.74
N LEU A 279 1.78 -7.88 -35.72
CA LEU A 279 2.95 -7.06 -35.50
C LEU A 279 4.13 -7.92 -35.07
N LEU A 280 3.94 -8.81 -34.10
CA LEU A 280 4.97 -9.77 -33.66
C LEU A 280 5.48 -10.64 -34.81
N ASP A 281 4.56 -11.15 -35.68
CA ASP A 281 4.96 -11.95 -36.85
C ASP A 281 5.78 -11.13 -37.85
N ALA A 282 5.40 -9.87 -38.08
CA ALA A 282 6.13 -8.98 -38.99
C ALA A 282 7.57 -8.68 -38.49
N ASP A 283 7.77 -8.58 -37.17
CA ASP A 283 9.06 -8.37 -36.54
C ASP A 283 9.84 -9.69 -36.33
N GLY A 284 9.24 -10.83 -36.65
CA GLY A 284 9.83 -12.16 -36.50
C GLY A 284 9.96 -12.61 -35.04
N ILE A 285 9.15 -12.05 -34.13
CA ILE A 285 9.06 -12.42 -32.72
C ILE A 285 7.99 -13.50 -32.57
N LYS A 286 8.32 -14.60 -31.91
CA LYS A 286 7.42 -15.75 -31.76
C LYS A 286 6.55 -15.62 -30.53
N VAL A 287 5.26 -15.86 -30.68
CA VAL A 287 4.34 -16.01 -29.55
C VAL A 287 4.47 -17.44 -29.01
N TYR A 288 4.93 -17.55 -27.74
CA TYR A 288 5.03 -18.82 -27.03
C TYR A 288 3.69 -19.24 -26.43
N ASP A 289 3.04 -18.30 -25.69
CA ASP A 289 1.71 -18.52 -25.12
C ASP A 289 0.95 -17.19 -25.03
N THR A 290 -0.37 -17.27 -24.81
CA THR A 290 -1.26 -16.10 -24.81
C THR A 290 -2.34 -16.22 -23.75
N ASP A 291 -2.65 -15.06 -23.12
CA ASP A 291 -3.80 -14.89 -22.26
C ASP A 291 -4.64 -13.68 -22.71
N LEU A 292 -5.97 -13.86 -22.77
CA LEU A 292 -6.95 -12.81 -23.04
C LEU A 292 -8.00 -12.84 -21.94
N ASN A 293 -7.91 -11.91 -20.98
CA ASN A 293 -8.86 -11.86 -19.86
C ASN A 293 -8.76 -10.53 -19.11
N ASN A 294 -9.63 -10.33 -18.12
CA ASN A 294 -9.55 -9.28 -17.13
C ASN A 294 -8.88 -9.85 -15.87
N TYR A 295 -7.55 -9.77 -15.76
CA TYR A 295 -6.78 -10.30 -14.63
C TYR A 295 -6.36 -9.20 -13.65
N CYS A 296 -5.95 -8.04 -14.17
CA CYS A 296 -5.59 -6.87 -13.39
C CYS A 296 -6.50 -5.72 -13.84
N THR A 297 -7.55 -5.48 -13.06
CA THR A 297 -8.61 -4.53 -13.42
C THR A 297 -8.45 -3.20 -12.66
N SER A 298 -9.28 -2.24 -12.99
CA SER A 298 -9.45 -0.99 -12.26
C SER A 298 -10.96 -0.74 -12.11
N GLN A 299 -11.59 -1.52 -11.22
CA GLN A 299 -13.04 -1.56 -11.11
C GLN A 299 -13.69 -1.84 -12.48
N GLU A 300 -14.59 -0.98 -12.95
CA GLU A 300 -15.23 -1.03 -14.28
C GLU A 300 -14.59 -0.11 -15.31
N MET A 301 -13.32 0.25 -15.18
CA MET A 301 -12.64 1.08 -16.18
C MET A 301 -12.76 0.47 -17.58
N GLY A 302 -13.10 1.30 -18.57
CA GLY A 302 -13.04 0.91 -19.97
C GLY A 302 -11.61 1.02 -20.49
N GLY A 303 -11.19 0.02 -21.28
CA GLY A 303 -9.85 -0.02 -21.85
C GLY A 303 -9.15 -1.35 -21.64
N PHE A 304 -7.91 -1.42 -22.05
CA PHE A 304 -7.10 -2.65 -21.95
C PHE A 304 -5.61 -2.32 -21.88
N SER A 305 -4.82 -3.31 -21.47
CA SER A 305 -3.35 -3.26 -21.55
C SER A 305 -2.79 -4.42 -22.37
N ILE A 306 -1.60 -4.20 -22.93
CA ILE A 306 -0.81 -5.22 -23.63
C ILE A 306 0.44 -5.43 -22.82
N THR A 307 0.73 -6.69 -22.46
CA THR A 307 1.97 -7.11 -21.82
C THR A 307 2.72 -8.05 -22.74
N LEU A 308 4.00 -7.80 -22.94
CA LEU A 308 4.94 -8.74 -23.55
C LEU A 308 5.94 -9.21 -22.48
N PHE A 309 6.01 -10.52 -22.29
CA PHE A 309 6.94 -11.16 -21.38
C PHE A 309 7.94 -11.98 -22.20
N LYS A 310 9.17 -11.50 -22.32
CA LYS A 310 10.26 -12.15 -23.04
C LYS A 310 10.72 -13.41 -22.31
N LEU A 311 10.82 -14.52 -23.03
CA LEU A 311 11.22 -15.80 -22.49
C LEU A 311 12.63 -16.19 -22.95
N ASP A 312 13.39 -16.77 -22.03
CA ASP A 312 14.53 -17.64 -22.31
C ASP A 312 14.26 -19.06 -21.79
N GLU A 313 15.20 -19.96 -21.92
CA GLU A 313 15.04 -21.37 -21.51
C GLU A 313 14.79 -21.53 -20.00
N GLU A 314 15.35 -20.64 -19.17
CA GLU A 314 15.11 -20.68 -17.73
C GLU A 314 13.69 -20.22 -17.38
N LEU A 315 13.24 -19.10 -17.93
CA LEU A 315 11.90 -18.58 -17.70
C LEU A 315 10.81 -19.50 -18.25
N LYS A 316 11.03 -20.13 -19.42
CA LYS A 316 10.14 -21.17 -19.98
C LYS A 316 9.98 -22.34 -19.02
N LYS A 317 11.09 -22.83 -18.43
CA LYS A 317 11.05 -23.93 -17.45
C LYS A 317 10.07 -23.63 -16.32
N TYR A 318 10.08 -22.42 -15.75
CA TYR A 318 9.17 -22.05 -14.67
C TYR A 318 7.78 -21.68 -15.17
N TYR A 319 7.67 -21.10 -16.36
CA TYR A 319 6.38 -20.79 -16.98
C TYR A 319 5.56 -22.06 -17.25
N ASP A 320 6.19 -23.13 -17.73
CA ASP A 320 5.54 -24.40 -18.06
C ASP A 320 5.18 -25.24 -16.82
N MET A 321 5.71 -24.91 -15.64
CA MET A 321 5.31 -25.61 -14.41
C MET A 321 3.81 -25.43 -14.14
N PRO A 322 3.09 -26.50 -13.75
CA PRO A 322 1.67 -26.43 -13.50
C PRO A 322 1.30 -25.43 -12.40
N CYS A 323 0.28 -24.61 -12.65
CA CYS A 323 -0.33 -23.77 -11.62
C CYS A 323 -1.86 -23.82 -11.74
N TYR A 324 -2.53 -23.53 -10.62
CA TYR A 324 -3.98 -23.48 -10.57
C TYR A 324 -4.49 -22.55 -9.47
N CYS A 325 -5.37 -21.66 -9.86
CA CYS A 325 -6.33 -20.98 -9.00
C CYS A 325 -7.68 -20.89 -9.76
N PRO A 326 -8.79 -20.45 -9.14
CA PRO A 326 -10.08 -20.37 -9.82
C PRO A 326 -10.10 -19.46 -11.07
N TYR A 327 -9.18 -18.54 -11.22
CA TYR A 327 -9.11 -17.57 -12.32
C TYR A 327 -7.99 -17.82 -13.31
N TYR A 328 -6.97 -18.61 -12.93
CA TYR A 328 -5.77 -18.81 -13.76
C TYR A 328 -5.23 -20.23 -13.63
N ALA A 329 -4.98 -20.86 -14.77
CA ALA A 329 -4.37 -22.19 -14.83
C ALA A 329 -3.42 -22.30 -16.01
N LYS A 330 -2.24 -22.86 -15.80
CA LYS A 330 -1.23 -23.16 -16.82
C LYS A 330 -0.60 -24.53 -16.58
N GLY A 331 0.01 -25.08 -17.63
CA GLY A 331 0.66 -26.40 -17.61
C GLY A 331 -0.32 -27.56 -17.61
N GLU A 332 0.19 -28.78 -17.84
CA GLU A 332 -0.63 -29.97 -17.77
C GLU A 332 -0.96 -30.31 -16.30
N LEU A 333 -2.20 -30.14 -15.93
CA LEU A 333 -2.77 -30.76 -14.75
C LEU A 333 -2.97 -32.25 -15.11
N THR A 334 -1.88 -33.03 -15.08
CA THR A 334 -1.99 -34.48 -15.30
C THR A 334 -3.02 -35.02 -14.33
N GLY A 335 -4.08 -35.63 -14.88
CA GLY A 335 -5.31 -36.05 -14.18
C GLY A 335 -5.15 -37.15 -13.13
N ASN A 336 -3.99 -37.26 -12.53
CA ASN A 336 -3.71 -38.18 -11.43
C ASN A 336 -3.34 -37.37 -10.17
N THR A 337 -4.28 -36.57 -9.72
CA THR A 337 -4.18 -35.76 -8.48
C THR A 337 -4.13 -36.59 -7.19
N GLY A 338 -3.99 -37.92 -7.30
CA GLY A 338 -3.91 -38.82 -6.15
C GLY A 338 -2.52 -38.99 -5.54
N LYS A 339 -1.47 -38.49 -6.18
CA LYS A 339 -0.10 -38.57 -5.64
C LYS A 339 0.63 -37.25 -5.91
N ALA A 340 0.38 -36.26 -5.10
CA ALA A 340 1.32 -35.16 -4.95
C ALA A 340 2.70 -35.76 -4.61
N ALA A 341 3.75 -35.32 -5.30
CA ALA A 341 5.10 -35.72 -4.95
C ALA A 341 5.33 -35.40 -3.46
N GLY A 342 5.36 -36.46 -2.65
CA GLY A 342 5.90 -36.59 -1.30
C GLY A 342 5.68 -35.51 -0.20
N GLY A 343 4.93 -34.47 -0.42
CA GLY A 343 4.68 -33.43 0.60
C GLY A 343 3.38 -33.70 1.38
N GLN A 344 3.45 -33.82 2.70
CA GLN A 344 2.25 -33.87 3.54
C GLN A 344 1.53 -32.52 3.52
N THR A 345 0.28 -32.49 3.04
CA THR A 345 -0.60 -31.32 3.22
C THR A 345 -1.22 -31.37 4.62
N LYS A 346 -1.15 -30.28 5.36
CA LYS A 346 -1.95 -30.09 6.58
C LYS A 346 -2.95 -28.96 6.32
N ASP A 347 -4.16 -29.13 6.81
CA ASP A 347 -5.11 -28.04 6.91
C ASP A 347 -4.52 -26.96 7.82
N VAL A 348 -4.58 -25.71 7.39
CA VAL A 348 -4.11 -24.58 8.17
C VAL A 348 -5.10 -24.33 9.30
N GLN A 349 -4.68 -24.56 10.53
CA GLN A 349 -5.38 -24.04 11.71
C GLN A 349 -4.70 -22.73 12.10
N ILE A 350 -5.33 -21.62 11.73
CA ILE A 350 -4.93 -20.29 12.17
C ILE A 350 -5.53 -20.07 13.55
N LYS A 351 -4.68 -19.84 14.56
CA LYS A 351 -5.13 -19.44 15.89
C LYS A 351 -5.47 -17.96 15.83
N SER A 352 -6.74 -17.62 16.09
CA SER A 352 -7.12 -16.23 16.36
C SER A 352 -6.55 -15.79 17.70
N GLU A 353 -6.00 -14.59 17.76
CA GLU A 353 -5.90 -13.89 19.05
C GLU A 353 -7.33 -13.50 19.50
N PRO A 354 -7.62 -13.44 20.81
CA PRO A 354 -8.97 -13.17 21.26
C PRO A 354 -9.49 -11.84 20.70
N GLU A 355 -10.65 -11.89 20.03
CA GLU A 355 -11.39 -10.73 19.55
C GLU A 355 -11.68 -9.79 20.73
N PHE A 356 -11.13 -8.59 20.69
CA PHE A 356 -11.55 -7.51 21.57
C PHE A 356 -12.62 -6.68 20.84
N ASP A 357 -13.83 -6.66 21.40
CA ASP A 357 -14.96 -5.89 20.88
C ASP A 357 -14.60 -4.39 20.81
N VAL A 358 -14.79 -3.79 19.65
CA VAL A 358 -14.44 -2.38 19.38
C VAL A 358 -15.36 -1.41 20.12
N ASN A 359 -16.51 -1.90 20.59
CA ASN A 359 -17.56 -1.08 21.22
C ASN A 359 -17.42 -0.94 22.75
N ASP A 360 -16.49 -1.67 23.40
CA ASP A 360 -16.34 -1.68 24.87
C ASP A 360 -15.20 -0.77 25.38
N VAL A 361 -14.91 0.34 24.72
CA VAL A 361 -13.98 1.33 25.29
C VAL A 361 -14.79 2.35 26.09
N GLU A 362 -14.94 2.12 27.40
CA GLU A 362 -15.29 3.22 28.33
C GLU A 362 -14.32 4.38 28.08
N ALA A 363 -14.87 5.60 28.01
CA ALA A 363 -14.05 6.79 27.80
C ALA A 363 -13.03 6.90 28.94
N ALA A 364 -11.77 6.60 28.63
CA ALA A 364 -10.68 6.73 29.61
C ALA A 364 -10.67 8.19 30.11
N GLU A 365 -10.83 8.37 31.43
CA GLU A 365 -10.79 9.69 32.05
C GLU A 365 -9.38 10.28 31.86
N ILE A 366 -9.30 11.45 31.24
CA ILE A 366 -8.04 12.15 31.00
C ILE A 366 -7.70 12.94 32.26
N VAL A 367 -6.81 12.41 33.09
CA VAL A 367 -6.41 13.00 34.37
C VAL A 367 -4.96 13.47 34.28
N ARG A 368 -4.69 14.72 34.65
CA ARG A 368 -3.33 15.26 34.77
C ARG A 368 -2.77 14.99 36.18
N SER A 369 -1.47 14.76 36.27
CA SER A 369 -0.81 14.49 37.56
C SER A 369 -0.87 15.69 38.51
N LYS A 370 -0.91 16.91 37.98
CA LYS A 370 -1.07 18.17 38.73
C LYS A 370 -1.82 19.21 37.90
N ALA A 371 -2.45 20.18 38.60
CA ALA A 371 -3.01 21.36 37.96
C ALA A 371 -1.90 22.36 37.56
N GLY A 372 -2.18 23.19 36.55
CA GLY A 372 -1.26 24.22 36.03
C GLY A 372 -0.22 23.66 35.06
N ILE A 373 0.78 24.43 34.73
CA ILE A 373 1.79 24.10 33.69
C ILE A 373 2.67 22.92 34.16
N LEU A 374 2.82 21.92 33.27
CA LEU A 374 3.72 20.81 33.50
C LEU A 374 5.15 21.21 33.09
N GLU A 375 6.12 20.90 33.96
CA GLU A 375 7.55 21.13 33.70
C GLU A 375 8.19 19.91 32.99
N GLU A 376 7.66 18.72 33.28
CA GLU A 376 8.03 17.44 32.69
C GLU A 376 6.79 16.58 32.48
N LEU A 377 6.88 15.58 31.61
CA LEU A 377 5.86 14.57 31.37
C LEU A 377 6.29 13.28 32.06
N ASN A 378 5.67 12.92 33.19
CA ASN A 378 5.75 11.56 33.70
C ASN A 378 4.92 10.60 32.87
N ALA A 379 5.00 9.30 33.11
CA ALA A 379 4.31 8.31 32.30
C ALA A 379 2.77 8.50 32.29
N THR A 380 2.17 8.89 33.43
CA THR A 380 0.73 9.21 33.51
C THR A 380 0.38 10.41 32.63
N ASP A 381 1.17 11.49 32.72
CA ASP A 381 0.93 12.70 31.92
C ASP A 381 1.18 12.45 30.44
N ALA A 382 2.21 11.69 30.08
CA ALA A 382 2.49 11.33 28.69
C ALA A 382 1.36 10.48 28.08
N ARG A 383 0.86 9.49 28.83
CA ARG A 383 -0.30 8.69 28.41
C ARG A 383 -1.54 9.56 28.20
N ASN A 384 -1.86 10.42 29.15
CA ASN A 384 -3.06 11.27 29.09
C ASN A 384 -2.94 12.38 28.04
N MET A 385 -1.73 12.89 27.79
CA MET A 385 -1.45 13.80 26.67
C MET A 385 -1.73 13.11 25.31
N LEU A 386 -1.27 11.88 25.14
CA LEU A 386 -1.53 11.11 23.91
C LEU A 386 -3.04 10.83 23.73
N LEU A 387 -3.76 10.52 24.82
CA LEU A 387 -5.23 10.36 24.79
C LEU A 387 -5.94 11.68 24.43
N TYR A 388 -5.49 12.82 24.97
CA TYR A 388 -6.01 14.13 24.63
C TYR A 388 -5.81 14.49 23.15
N ILE A 389 -4.60 14.23 22.63
CA ILE A 389 -4.28 14.41 21.20
C ILE A 389 -5.19 13.53 20.33
N ALA A 390 -5.40 12.29 20.74
CA ALA A 390 -6.26 11.36 20.01
C ALA A 390 -7.71 11.89 19.95
N ASP A 391 -8.27 12.35 21.07
CA ASP A 391 -9.61 12.94 21.10
C ASP A 391 -9.70 14.19 20.22
N LYS A 392 -8.69 15.06 20.26
CA LYS A 392 -8.62 16.27 19.43
C LYS A 392 -8.62 15.94 17.94
N ILE A 393 -7.80 14.98 17.49
CA ILE A 393 -7.74 14.57 16.08
C ILE A 393 -9.05 13.92 15.64
N ILE A 394 -9.65 13.05 16.47
CA ILE A 394 -10.97 12.44 16.19
C ILE A 394 -12.04 13.52 16.02
N ALA A 395 -12.08 14.53 16.90
CA ALA A 395 -13.01 15.65 16.79
C ALA A 395 -12.78 16.51 15.54
N LYS A 396 -11.54 16.60 15.04
CA LYS A 396 -11.17 17.32 13.82
C LYS A 396 -11.32 16.51 12.53
N LYS A 397 -11.84 15.26 12.59
CA LYS A 397 -12.09 14.43 11.41
C LYS A 397 -12.78 15.19 10.26
N PRO A 398 -13.91 15.94 10.46
CA PRO A 398 -14.56 16.63 9.35
C PRO A 398 -13.66 17.69 8.70
N TYR A 399 -12.93 18.44 9.51
CA TYR A 399 -12.01 19.48 9.02
C TYR A 399 -10.84 18.89 8.22
N LEU A 400 -10.22 17.82 8.71
CA LEU A 400 -9.13 17.14 8.01
C LEU A 400 -9.61 16.49 6.69
N THR A 401 -10.83 15.95 6.67
CA THR A 401 -11.47 15.45 5.45
C THR A 401 -11.71 16.57 4.44
N GLU A 402 -12.21 17.72 4.86
CA GLU A 402 -12.40 18.91 4.00
C GLU A 402 -11.09 19.40 3.40
N VAL A 403 -10.04 19.51 4.22
CA VAL A 403 -8.70 19.93 3.77
C VAL A 403 -8.15 18.98 2.73
N ASP A 404 -8.27 17.68 2.96
CA ASP A 404 -7.78 16.67 2.03
C ASP A 404 -8.59 16.62 0.74
N SER A 405 -9.91 16.72 0.80
CA SER A 405 -10.79 16.71 -0.37
C SER A 405 -10.50 17.83 -1.37
N ALA A 406 -9.83 18.90 -0.95
CA ALA A 406 -9.46 20.01 -1.83
C ALA A 406 -8.33 19.64 -2.82
N ILE A 407 -7.45 18.69 -2.47
CA ILE A 407 -6.28 18.30 -3.27
C ILE A 407 -5.98 16.78 -3.22
N GLY A 408 -6.80 16.00 -2.54
CA GLY A 408 -6.71 14.55 -2.36
C GLY A 408 -8.05 13.87 -2.61
N ASP A 409 -8.24 12.71 -2.02
CA ASP A 409 -9.45 11.87 -2.13
C ASP A 409 -10.38 11.94 -0.91
N GLY A 410 -10.03 12.77 0.08
CA GLY A 410 -10.85 13.02 1.27
C GLY A 410 -10.78 11.91 2.32
N ASP A 411 -9.86 10.97 2.23
CA ASP A 411 -9.74 9.85 3.17
C ASP A 411 -8.85 10.14 4.39
N HIS A 412 -8.01 11.19 4.34
CA HIS A 412 -7.04 11.49 5.38
C HIS A 412 -7.68 11.70 6.77
N GLY A 413 -8.79 12.44 6.85
CA GLY A 413 -9.49 12.66 8.12
C GLY A 413 -10.08 11.38 8.70
N ILE A 414 -10.55 10.47 7.85
CA ILE A 414 -11.08 9.15 8.23
C ILE A 414 -9.94 8.28 8.77
N GLY A 415 -8.83 8.19 8.02
CA GLY A 415 -7.65 7.42 8.41
C GLY A 415 -7.07 7.89 9.74
N MET A 416 -6.85 9.19 9.91
CA MET A 416 -6.33 9.77 11.15
C MET A 416 -7.23 9.49 12.36
N ALA A 417 -8.55 9.67 12.21
CA ALA A 417 -9.50 9.38 13.30
C ALA A 417 -9.51 7.88 13.67
N GLY A 418 -9.49 6.98 12.68
CA GLY A 418 -9.41 5.53 12.90
C GLY A 418 -8.13 5.12 13.63
N GLY A 419 -6.97 5.63 13.18
CA GLY A 419 -5.68 5.42 13.84
C GLY A 419 -5.69 5.87 15.30
N MET A 420 -6.21 7.06 15.58
CA MET A 420 -6.29 7.61 16.93
C MET A 420 -7.28 6.85 17.83
N GLN A 421 -8.34 6.27 17.31
CA GLN A 421 -9.20 5.36 18.07
C GLN A 421 -8.43 4.11 18.55
N LYS A 422 -7.56 3.55 17.72
CA LYS A 422 -6.72 2.41 18.11
C LYS A 422 -5.64 2.81 19.13
N VAL A 423 -5.06 4.02 18.99
CA VAL A 423 -4.16 4.59 20.01
C VAL A 423 -4.88 4.67 21.36
N LYS A 424 -6.09 5.22 21.41
CA LYS A 424 -6.90 5.27 22.65
C LYS A 424 -7.11 3.89 23.25
N LYS A 425 -7.54 2.93 22.44
CA LYS A 425 -7.75 1.54 22.89
C LYS A 425 -6.44 0.94 23.43
N LYS A 426 -5.31 1.11 22.75
CA LYS A 426 -4.02 0.57 23.22
C LYS A 426 -3.60 1.19 24.53
N LEU A 427 -3.67 2.52 24.65
CA LEU A 427 -3.23 3.24 25.84
C LEU A 427 -4.18 3.07 27.04
N SER A 428 -5.48 2.77 26.84
CA SER A 428 -6.39 2.46 27.95
C SER A 428 -5.98 1.23 28.75
N HIS A 429 -5.22 0.31 28.16
CA HIS A 429 -4.68 -0.89 28.84
C HIS A 429 -3.24 -0.70 29.38
N MET A 430 -2.70 0.51 29.33
CA MET A 430 -1.32 0.81 29.76
C MET A 430 -1.29 1.79 30.97
N GLU A 431 -2.24 1.67 31.87
CA GLU A 431 -2.35 2.57 33.05
C GLU A 431 -1.17 2.44 34.04
N ASN A 432 -0.54 1.28 34.08
CA ASN A 432 0.57 0.98 34.98
C ASN A 432 1.95 1.06 34.29
N GLU A 433 2.00 1.54 33.04
CA GLU A 433 3.28 1.74 32.34
C GLU A 433 4.04 2.90 32.99
N GLU A 434 5.29 2.68 33.36
CA GLU A 434 6.16 3.68 33.97
C GLU A 434 7.20 4.27 33.02
N ASN A 435 7.39 3.66 31.83
CA ASN A 435 8.32 4.13 30.84
C ASN A 435 7.60 5.03 29.80
N VAL A 436 7.93 6.30 29.78
CA VAL A 436 7.34 7.28 28.86
C VAL A 436 7.53 6.84 27.39
N TYR A 437 8.71 6.38 27.01
CA TYR A 437 8.97 5.99 25.62
C TYR A 437 8.16 4.77 25.18
N ALA A 438 7.86 3.82 26.10
CA ALA A 438 7.00 2.68 25.80
C ALA A 438 5.57 3.11 25.43
N LEU A 439 5.07 4.22 25.99
CA LEU A 439 3.76 4.78 25.63
C LEU A 439 3.75 5.36 24.21
N PHE A 440 4.80 6.09 23.83
CA PHE A 440 4.95 6.61 22.46
C PHE A 440 5.14 5.47 21.45
N GLU A 441 5.96 4.46 21.78
CA GLU A 441 6.09 3.26 20.93
C GLU A 441 4.76 2.54 20.73
N ALA A 442 3.97 2.39 21.80
CA ALA A 442 2.66 1.74 21.74
C ALA A 442 1.67 2.55 20.89
N ALA A 443 1.67 3.88 21.02
CA ALA A 443 0.85 4.77 20.19
C ALA A 443 1.24 4.65 18.71
N GLY A 444 2.54 4.70 18.39
CA GLY A 444 3.04 4.54 17.03
C GLY A 444 2.70 3.19 16.42
N LYS A 445 2.90 2.10 17.16
CA LYS A 445 2.49 0.74 16.73
C LYS A 445 0.99 0.64 16.49
N ALA A 446 0.16 1.23 17.36
CA ALA A 446 -1.29 1.23 17.18
C ALA A 446 -1.73 1.94 15.89
N MET A 447 -1.09 3.05 15.53
CA MET A 447 -1.34 3.74 14.25
C MET A 447 -0.85 2.93 13.05
N LEU A 448 0.37 2.41 13.10
CA LEU A 448 0.95 1.56 12.04
C LEU A 448 0.06 0.35 11.71
N LEU A 449 -0.50 -0.27 12.76
CA LEU A 449 -1.31 -1.50 12.64
C LEU A 449 -2.78 -1.24 12.27
N SER A 450 -3.20 0.00 12.05
CA SER A 450 -4.62 0.34 11.86
C SER A 450 -4.93 1.32 10.73
N MET A 451 -3.91 2.02 10.22
CA MET A 451 -4.08 2.97 9.12
C MET A 451 -3.48 2.40 7.84
N GLY A 452 -4.29 2.22 6.82
CA GLY A 452 -3.83 1.87 5.48
C GLY A 452 -3.13 3.04 4.76
N GLY A 453 -2.47 2.74 3.65
CA GLY A 453 -1.79 3.72 2.81
C GLY A 453 -0.49 4.26 3.44
N ALA A 454 0.16 5.20 2.74
CA ALA A 454 1.39 5.85 3.20
C ALA A 454 1.23 6.61 4.52
N SER A 455 0.03 7.14 4.79
CA SER A 455 -0.26 7.94 6.00
C SER A 455 -0.05 7.13 7.28
N GLY A 456 -0.43 5.85 7.30
CA GLY A 456 -0.26 4.97 8.47
C GLY A 456 1.21 4.81 8.85
N VAL A 457 2.06 4.50 7.87
CA VAL A 457 3.52 4.36 8.11
C VAL A 457 4.14 5.66 8.58
N ILE A 458 3.80 6.76 7.95
CA ILE A 458 4.43 8.06 8.23
C ILE A 458 3.99 8.60 9.60
N PHE A 459 2.68 8.61 9.92
CA PHE A 459 2.19 9.05 11.23
C PHE A 459 2.50 8.06 12.36
N GLY A 460 2.52 6.76 12.09
CA GLY A 460 2.99 5.78 13.06
C GLY A 460 4.48 5.96 13.39
N SER A 461 5.30 6.28 12.38
CA SER A 461 6.73 6.59 12.59
C SER A 461 6.95 7.86 13.42
N LEU A 462 6.03 8.83 13.39
CA LEU A 462 6.11 10.04 14.22
C LEU A 462 6.21 9.71 15.71
N TYR A 463 5.48 8.72 16.18
CA TYR A 463 5.52 8.31 17.59
C TYR A 463 6.52 7.19 17.85
N LEU A 464 6.60 6.18 16.96
CA LEU A 464 7.41 5.00 17.18
C LEU A 464 8.92 5.26 17.02
N ALA A 465 9.33 5.90 15.91
CA ALA A 465 10.73 5.95 15.52
C ALA A 465 11.59 6.76 16.51
N GLY A 466 11.04 7.84 17.05
CA GLY A 466 11.71 8.66 18.05
C GLY A 466 11.93 7.95 19.39
N ALA A 467 10.96 7.14 19.80
CA ALA A 467 10.95 6.44 21.07
C ALA A 467 11.70 5.09 21.02
N LYS A 468 11.70 4.41 19.86
CA LYS A 468 12.31 3.07 19.70
C LYS A 468 13.80 3.07 20.07
N GLY A 469 14.15 2.19 21.01
CA GLY A 469 15.54 1.99 21.47
C GLY A 469 16.07 3.09 22.40
N MET A 470 15.21 3.98 22.91
CA MET A 470 15.58 4.93 23.97
C MET A 470 15.65 4.21 25.32
N GLU A 471 16.62 4.62 26.16
CA GLU A 471 16.71 4.13 27.53
C GLU A 471 15.46 4.53 28.33
N ALA A 472 14.87 3.56 29.06
CA ALA A 472 13.61 3.77 29.78
C ALA A 472 13.68 4.95 30.74
N LYS A 473 12.70 5.85 30.68
CA LYS A 473 12.56 7.01 31.58
C LYS A 473 11.16 7.09 32.18
N LYS A 474 11.10 7.44 33.48
CA LYS A 474 9.83 7.66 34.18
C LYS A 474 9.21 9.03 33.90
N ALA A 475 10.04 9.99 33.51
CA ALA A 475 9.63 11.34 33.10
C ALA A 475 10.61 11.87 32.05
N ILE A 476 10.11 12.75 31.17
CA ILE A 476 10.89 13.44 30.14
C ILE A 476 10.58 14.95 30.18
N GLY A 477 11.60 15.77 30.00
CA GLY A 477 11.50 17.22 29.87
C GLY A 477 11.54 17.68 28.41
N ALA A 478 11.78 18.98 28.24
CA ALA A 478 11.87 19.59 26.91
C ALA A 478 13.01 19.04 26.05
N GLU A 479 14.19 18.77 26.66
CA GLU A 479 15.36 18.27 25.95
C GLU A 479 15.11 16.88 25.37
N GLU A 480 14.57 15.96 26.18
CA GLU A 480 14.28 14.60 25.76
C GLU A 480 13.18 14.54 24.70
N LEU A 481 12.13 15.35 24.85
CA LEU A 481 11.06 15.41 23.87
C LEU A 481 11.58 15.96 22.52
N ALA A 482 12.37 17.03 22.53
CA ALA A 482 12.99 17.56 21.32
C ALA A 482 13.90 16.55 20.63
N HIS A 483 14.70 15.79 21.43
CA HIS A 483 15.55 14.73 20.88
C HIS A 483 14.74 13.60 20.26
N MET A 484 13.64 13.18 20.89
CA MET A 484 12.73 12.17 20.37
C MET A 484 12.12 12.61 19.04
N GLU A 485 11.59 13.83 18.97
CA GLU A 485 10.96 14.36 17.75
C GLU A 485 11.97 14.55 16.60
N LYS A 486 13.23 14.87 16.91
CA LYS A 486 14.31 14.91 15.92
C LYS A 486 14.57 13.54 15.30
N LYS A 487 14.61 12.47 16.09
CA LYS A 487 14.72 11.09 15.58
C LYS A 487 13.53 10.71 14.74
N SER A 488 12.31 11.10 15.15
CA SER A 488 11.08 10.87 14.38
C SER A 488 11.14 11.54 13.02
N LEU A 489 11.54 12.83 12.96
CA LEU A 489 11.71 13.57 11.70
C LEU A 489 12.72 12.89 10.77
N ALA A 490 13.88 12.48 11.31
CA ALA A 490 14.91 11.81 10.52
C ALA A 490 14.39 10.50 9.90
N ALA A 491 13.69 9.68 10.69
CA ALA A 491 13.10 8.43 10.21
C ALA A 491 12.00 8.66 9.15
N ILE A 492 11.15 9.68 9.33
CA ILE A 492 10.11 10.05 8.36
C ILE A 492 10.74 10.51 7.05
N GLN A 493 11.80 11.34 7.10
CA GLN A 493 12.51 11.79 5.90
C GLN A 493 13.26 10.66 5.20
N GLU A 494 13.85 9.73 5.94
CA GLU A 494 14.52 8.56 5.39
C GLU A 494 13.53 7.65 4.65
N ARG A 495 12.37 7.38 5.23
CA ARG A 495 11.32 6.52 4.64
C ARG A 495 10.58 7.20 3.49
N GLY A 496 10.07 8.42 3.74
CA GLY A 496 9.23 9.15 2.80
C GLY A 496 9.98 9.93 1.73
N LYS A 497 11.31 10.08 1.88
CA LYS A 497 12.19 10.89 1.00
C LYS A 497 11.76 12.37 0.84
N ALA A 498 10.76 12.82 1.59
CA ALA A 498 10.22 14.17 1.52
C ALA A 498 11.11 15.18 2.27
N LYS A 499 11.16 16.40 1.77
CA LYS A 499 11.85 17.54 2.36
C LYS A 499 10.93 18.75 2.42
N VAL A 500 11.34 19.79 3.14
CA VAL A 500 10.61 21.07 3.17
C VAL A 500 10.49 21.64 1.76
N GLY A 501 9.28 22.02 1.37
CA GLY A 501 8.93 22.50 0.03
C GLY A 501 8.21 21.46 -0.84
N ASP A 502 8.13 20.21 -0.40
CA ASP A 502 7.50 19.11 -1.14
C ASP A 502 5.97 19.00 -0.92
N LYS A 503 5.40 19.86 -0.10
CA LYS A 503 3.98 19.91 0.26
C LYS A 503 3.53 18.60 0.92
N THR A 504 4.12 18.31 2.09
CA THR A 504 3.86 17.13 2.92
C THR A 504 3.85 17.50 4.41
N MET A 505 3.59 16.52 5.28
CA MET A 505 3.71 16.72 6.73
C MET A 505 5.09 17.22 7.17
N VAL A 506 6.16 16.97 6.40
CA VAL A 506 7.51 17.44 6.70
C VAL A 506 7.60 18.96 6.72
N ASP A 507 6.76 19.64 5.93
CA ASP A 507 6.70 21.12 5.89
C ASP A 507 6.23 21.75 7.21
N ALA A 508 5.49 21.00 8.03
CA ALA A 508 5.11 21.42 9.38
C ALA A 508 6.05 20.84 10.45
N LEU A 509 6.46 19.57 10.30
CA LEU A 509 7.24 18.86 11.30
C LEU A 509 8.69 19.38 11.38
N ALA A 510 9.37 19.59 10.25
CA ALA A 510 10.76 20.02 10.26
C ALA A 510 10.96 21.38 10.96
N PRO A 511 10.20 22.47 10.63
CA PRO A 511 10.34 23.72 11.34
C PRO A 511 9.89 23.64 12.82
N ALA A 512 8.95 22.73 13.15
CA ALA A 512 8.57 22.49 14.54
C ALA A 512 9.70 21.86 15.35
N VAL A 513 10.37 20.85 14.80
CA VAL A 513 11.51 20.17 15.42
C VAL A 513 12.69 21.14 15.58
N GLU A 514 12.99 21.95 14.57
CA GLU A 514 14.01 23.02 14.67
C GLU A 514 13.68 23.99 15.81
N ALA A 515 12.41 24.38 15.96
CA ALA A 515 11.98 25.24 17.05
C ALA A 515 12.07 24.55 18.42
N MET A 516 11.78 23.22 18.49
CA MET A 516 11.98 22.44 19.72
C MET A 516 13.45 22.40 20.13
N GLU A 517 14.35 22.08 19.19
CA GLU A 517 15.81 22.05 19.45
C GLU A 517 16.33 23.42 19.92
N ALA A 518 15.93 24.50 19.24
CA ALA A 518 16.32 25.87 19.59
C ALA A 518 15.80 26.33 20.97
N ASN A 519 14.81 25.67 21.53
CA ASN A 519 14.19 26.01 22.82
C ASN A 519 14.25 24.87 23.84
N SER A 520 15.03 23.83 23.61
CA SER A 520 15.11 22.62 24.47
C SER A 520 15.62 22.90 25.89
N GLU A 521 16.39 23.98 26.09
CA GLU A 521 16.85 24.42 27.41
C GLU A 521 15.80 25.27 28.19
N LYS A 522 14.65 25.60 27.55
CA LYS A 522 13.55 26.32 28.17
C LYS A 522 12.56 25.37 28.83
N SER A 523 11.50 25.95 29.43
CA SER A 523 10.40 25.12 29.91
C SER A 523 9.70 24.37 28.79
N LEU A 524 9.12 23.22 29.11
CA LEU A 524 8.37 22.38 28.16
C LEU A 524 7.27 23.17 27.45
N ALA A 525 6.55 24.06 28.19
CA ALA A 525 5.49 24.90 27.63
C ALA A 525 6.04 25.93 26.63
N GLU A 526 7.17 26.61 26.94
CA GLU A 526 7.78 27.59 26.05
C GLU A 526 8.29 26.95 24.77
N MET A 527 8.91 25.78 24.87
CA MET A 527 9.35 24.98 23.71
C MET A 527 8.17 24.59 22.82
N LEU A 528 7.09 24.05 23.40
CA LEU A 528 5.91 23.63 22.65
C LEU A 528 5.15 24.80 22.00
N ARG A 529 5.13 25.99 22.63
CA ARG A 529 4.59 27.21 21.98
C ARG A 529 5.38 27.59 20.73
N ALA A 530 6.72 27.55 20.83
CA ALA A 530 7.57 27.83 19.68
C ALA A 530 7.36 26.79 18.55
N ALA A 531 7.28 25.52 18.91
CA ALA A 531 7.04 24.41 17.98
C ALA A 531 5.67 24.53 17.29
N GLU A 532 4.59 24.83 18.03
CA GLU A 532 3.26 25.01 17.43
C GLU A 532 3.24 26.19 16.45
N ALA A 533 3.83 27.32 16.83
CA ALA A 533 3.90 28.48 15.94
C ALA A 533 4.66 28.17 14.64
N ALA A 534 5.76 27.43 14.73
CA ALA A 534 6.54 27.00 13.58
C ALA A 534 5.78 25.98 12.71
N ALA A 535 5.11 24.99 13.33
CA ALA A 535 4.27 24.03 12.60
C ALA A 535 3.14 24.73 11.85
N LYS A 536 2.43 25.67 12.49
CA LYS A 536 1.36 26.43 11.86
C LYS A 536 1.86 27.28 10.68
N ALA A 537 3.01 27.91 10.81
CA ALA A 537 3.65 28.63 9.71
C ALA A 537 4.03 27.68 8.56
N GLY A 538 4.47 26.47 8.89
CA GLY A 538 4.73 25.39 7.92
C GLY A 538 3.47 25.01 7.14
N VAL A 539 2.32 24.81 7.80
CA VAL A 539 1.02 24.56 7.15
C VAL A 539 0.68 25.67 6.16
N GLU A 540 0.79 26.94 6.57
CA GLU A 540 0.53 28.09 5.68
C GLU A 540 1.49 28.14 4.48
N ASN A 541 2.73 27.71 4.65
CA ASN A 541 3.70 27.66 3.56
C ASN A 541 3.36 26.58 2.53
N THR A 542 2.72 25.45 2.91
CA THR A 542 2.31 24.41 1.96
C THR A 542 1.38 24.95 0.86
N LYS A 543 0.63 26.02 1.14
CA LYS A 543 -0.21 26.69 0.13
C LYS A 543 0.57 27.29 -1.04
N LYS A 544 1.87 27.50 -0.88
CA LYS A 544 2.75 28.09 -1.90
C LYS A 544 3.43 27.00 -2.76
N TYR A 545 3.39 25.73 -2.33
CA TYR A 545 4.16 24.65 -2.92
C TYR A 545 3.30 23.81 -3.86
N GLN A 546 3.95 23.29 -4.89
CA GLN A 546 3.45 22.21 -5.71
C GLN A 546 3.73 20.87 -4.97
N ALA A 547 2.80 19.94 -4.99
CA ALA A 547 3.00 18.66 -4.33
C ALA A 547 4.00 17.77 -5.11
N ALA A 548 5.03 17.30 -4.41
CA ALA A 548 6.01 16.35 -4.95
C ALA A 548 5.64 14.89 -4.66
N PHE A 549 4.83 14.65 -3.63
CA PHE A 549 4.42 13.33 -3.15
C PHE A 549 2.91 13.23 -2.96
N GLY A 550 2.45 12.01 -2.71
CA GLY A 550 1.04 11.71 -2.43
C GLY A 550 0.10 11.93 -3.61
N ARG A 551 -1.20 11.87 -3.35
CA ARG A 551 -2.24 12.03 -4.38
C ARG A 551 -2.26 13.42 -5.00
N ALA A 552 -1.96 14.45 -4.24
CA ALA A 552 -1.86 15.83 -4.71
C ALA A 552 -0.77 16.04 -5.79
N LYS A 553 0.22 15.13 -5.90
CA LYS A 553 1.26 15.17 -6.95
C LYS A 553 0.66 15.23 -8.36
N SER A 554 -0.42 14.50 -8.60
CA SER A 554 -1.09 14.48 -9.91
C SER A 554 -1.76 15.80 -10.30
N LEU A 555 -2.04 16.67 -9.33
CA LEU A 555 -2.68 17.97 -9.55
C LEU A 555 -1.70 19.05 -10.05
N MET A 556 -0.39 18.85 -9.89
CA MET A 556 0.63 19.80 -10.33
C MET A 556 0.39 21.21 -9.73
N GLU A 557 0.38 22.25 -10.56
CA GLU A 557 0.14 23.64 -10.15
C GLU A 557 -1.25 23.89 -9.54
N ARG A 558 -2.24 23.03 -9.82
CA ARG A 558 -3.60 23.14 -9.26
C ARG A 558 -3.66 22.90 -7.75
N ALA A 559 -2.63 22.27 -7.18
CA ALA A 559 -2.51 22.07 -5.75
C ALA A 559 -2.06 23.36 -5.01
N ILE A 560 -1.58 24.38 -5.72
CA ILE A 560 -1.17 25.68 -5.15
C ILE A 560 -2.41 26.43 -4.67
N GLY A 561 -2.32 27.07 -3.51
CA GLY A 561 -3.42 27.78 -2.85
C GLY A 561 -4.09 26.98 -1.74
N TYR A 562 -3.93 25.67 -1.72
CA TYR A 562 -4.50 24.77 -0.71
C TYR A 562 -3.43 24.30 0.27
N GLN A 563 -3.80 24.09 1.53
CA GLN A 563 -2.90 23.53 2.56
C GLN A 563 -2.81 22.02 2.46
N ASP A 564 -1.70 21.45 2.95
CA ASP A 564 -1.52 20.00 3.04
C ASP A 564 -2.24 19.42 4.26
N ALA A 565 -2.95 18.29 4.08
CA ALA A 565 -3.69 17.63 5.15
C ALA A 565 -2.76 16.98 6.19
N GLY A 566 -1.64 16.39 5.76
CA GLY A 566 -0.62 15.82 6.63
C GLY A 566 0.06 16.89 7.50
N ALA A 567 0.47 18.01 6.91
CA ALA A 567 1.02 19.15 7.64
C ALA A 567 0.02 19.70 8.66
N THR A 568 -1.26 19.75 8.29
CA THR A 568 -2.35 20.21 9.18
C THR A 568 -2.50 19.29 10.39
N SER A 569 -2.42 17.97 10.19
CA SER A 569 -2.47 16.99 11.27
C SER A 569 -1.28 17.12 12.23
N VAL A 570 -0.06 17.33 11.72
CA VAL A 570 1.13 17.58 12.56
C VAL A 570 0.94 18.83 13.43
N TRP A 571 0.48 19.92 12.84
CA TRP A 571 0.19 21.12 13.63
C TRP A 571 -0.83 20.85 14.74
N LEU A 572 -1.92 20.15 14.46
CA LEU A 572 -2.95 19.81 15.46
C LEU A 572 -2.41 18.90 16.57
N ILE A 573 -1.50 17.98 16.27
CA ILE A 573 -0.83 17.12 17.25
C ILE A 573 0.04 17.97 18.19
N ILE A 574 0.91 18.82 17.65
CA ILE A 574 1.79 19.68 18.45
C ILE A 574 0.97 20.70 19.28
N GLN A 575 -0.11 21.24 18.70
CA GLN A 575 -1.07 22.07 19.43
C GLN A 575 -1.68 21.30 20.61
N GLY A 576 -2.08 20.04 20.42
CA GLY A 576 -2.61 19.19 21.49
C GLY A 576 -1.58 18.94 22.60
N MET A 577 -0.31 18.72 22.26
CA MET A 577 0.78 18.62 23.25
C MET A 577 0.88 19.88 24.11
N ARG A 578 0.91 21.06 23.47
CA ARG A 578 0.99 22.34 24.17
C ARG A 578 -0.23 22.59 25.08
N GLU A 579 -1.42 22.40 24.56
CA GLU A 579 -2.66 22.63 25.32
C GLU A 579 -2.73 21.74 26.56
N PHE A 580 -2.34 20.47 26.43
CA PHE A 580 -2.28 19.56 27.56
C PHE A 580 -1.24 20.00 28.60
N VAL A 581 -0.04 20.38 28.17
CA VAL A 581 1.04 20.85 29.07
C VAL A 581 0.65 22.13 29.79
N GLU A 582 -0.04 23.05 29.14
CA GLU A 582 -0.44 24.35 29.68
C GLU A 582 -1.74 24.35 30.48
N ASP A 583 -2.46 23.23 30.55
CA ASP A 583 -3.78 23.15 31.17
C ASP A 583 -4.85 24.03 30.49
N ILE A 584 -4.78 24.12 29.16
CA ILE A 584 -5.71 24.92 28.34
C ILE A 584 -6.55 23.95 27.47
N CYS A 585 -6.96 22.84 28.04
CA CYS A 585 -7.79 21.89 27.33
C CYS A 585 -9.17 22.52 27.08
N GLU A 586 -9.58 22.64 25.80
CA GLU A 586 -10.94 23.10 25.46
C GLU A 586 -11.96 22.12 26.09
N GLU A 587 -12.94 22.66 26.82
CA GLU A 587 -14.10 21.86 27.25
C GLU A 587 -14.84 21.34 26.01
N LYS A 588 -15.23 20.05 26.03
CA LYS A 588 -15.88 19.34 24.91
C LYS A 588 -17.24 19.91 24.58
#